data_02988a7c594f6169997663b33023f097
#
_entry.id   02988a7c594f6169997663b33023f097
#
_cell.length_a   1.000
_cell.length_b   1.000
_cell.length_c   1.000
_cell.angle_alpha   90.00
_cell.angle_beta   90.00
_cell.angle_gamma   90.00
#
_symmetry.space_group_name_H-M   'P 1'
#
loop_
_entity.id
_entity.type
_entity.pdbx_description
1 polymer ?
#
loop_
_entity_poly.entity_id
_entity_poly.type
_entity_poly.pdbx_seq_one_letter_code
_entity_poly.pdbx_strand_id
1 'polypeptide(L)'
;VLGNYEFAETSAIAEMLTKNDFLTYEDKYIGSGKGKAGKKINNSGKMSNSEMVIPARIDKDLEKKVKELSLKTFRSLNLSGVARIDFLINKETKEVFVNEPNTIPGSLSFYMWKPLGKNYQTLLDDMIKIAIKGYKDSSKKTTSFESNILSTFNGSKGMKNKTGM
;
A
#
# COMPACT_ATOMS: atom_id res chain seq x y z
N VAL A 1 5.61 0.21 -4.13
CA VAL A 1 4.97 0.86 -5.29
C VAL A 1 4.84 2.35 -5.02
N LEU A 2 5.06 3.18 -6.03
CA LEU A 2 4.84 4.61 -6.03
C LEU A 2 3.97 4.97 -7.23
N GLY A 3 2.93 5.78 -7.05
CA GLY A 3 2.10 6.18 -8.18
C GLY A 3 0.72 6.69 -7.79
N ASN A 4 -0.17 6.68 -8.76
CA ASN A 4 -1.59 7.00 -8.66
C ASN A 4 -2.40 6.13 -9.63
N TYR A 5 -3.64 6.50 -9.90
CA TYR A 5 -4.52 5.76 -10.82
C TYR A 5 -4.05 5.77 -12.28
N GLU A 6 -3.27 6.77 -12.73
CA GLU A 6 -2.77 6.87 -14.11
C GLU A 6 -1.46 6.12 -14.30
N PHE A 7 -0.59 6.24 -13.32
CA PHE A 7 0.76 5.73 -13.39
C PHE A 7 1.17 5.10 -12.07
N ALA A 8 1.87 3.99 -12.12
CA ALA A 8 2.47 3.34 -10.97
C ALA A 8 3.75 2.61 -11.36
N GLU A 9 4.77 2.70 -10.53
CA GLU A 9 6.07 2.04 -10.68
C GLU A 9 6.42 1.24 -9.43
N THR A 10 7.22 0.18 -9.59
CA THR A 10 7.68 -0.66 -8.49
C THR A 10 9.13 -0.34 -8.12
N SER A 11 9.43 -0.41 -6.83
CA SER A 11 10.79 -0.38 -6.32
C SER A 11 11.53 -1.71 -6.56
N ALA A 12 12.78 -1.80 -6.09
CA ALA A 12 13.41 -3.09 -5.85
C ALA A 12 12.62 -3.88 -4.80
N ILE A 13 12.71 -5.20 -4.87
CA ILE A 13 12.08 -6.09 -3.89
C ILE A 13 13.05 -6.29 -2.72
N ALA A 14 12.53 -6.29 -1.51
CA ALA A 14 13.26 -6.62 -0.30
C ALA A 14 12.90 -8.03 0.17
N GLU A 15 13.90 -8.82 0.50
CA GLU A 15 13.76 -10.12 1.14
C GLU A 15 14.01 -9.96 2.64
N MET A 16 13.06 -10.42 3.46
CA MET A 16 13.21 -10.44 4.90
C MET A 16 13.75 -11.80 5.32
N LEU A 17 14.93 -11.81 5.94
CA LEU A 17 15.51 -13.02 6.51
C LEU A 17 15.06 -13.12 7.96
N THR A 18 14.22 -14.09 8.24
CA THR A 18 13.79 -14.42 9.61
C THR A 18 14.47 -15.70 10.06
N LYS A 19 14.80 -15.76 11.34
CA LYS A 19 15.30 -17.00 11.94
C LYS A 19 14.21 -18.06 12.11
N ASN A 20 12.95 -17.64 12.09
CA ASN A 20 11.76 -18.47 12.19
C ASN A 20 11.02 -18.45 10.86
N ASP A 21 10.25 -19.49 10.56
CA ASP A 21 9.52 -19.61 9.27
C ASP A 21 8.49 -18.50 9.03
N PHE A 22 8.07 -17.78 10.08
CA PHE A 22 7.19 -16.61 10.00
C PHE A 22 7.68 -15.47 10.89
N LEU A 23 7.52 -14.22 10.42
CA LEU A 23 7.63 -13.02 11.25
C LEU A 23 6.43 -12.99 12.21
N THR A 24 6.67 -13.30 13.47
CA THR A 24 5.64 -13.18 14.51
C THR A 24 5.39 -11.70 14.85
N TYR A 25 4.25 -11.41 15.47
CA TYR A 25 3.95 -10.07 15.99
C TYR A 25 5.04 -9.60 16.97
N GLU A 26 5.59 -10.52 17.75
CA GLU A 26 6.68 -10.28 18.70
C GLU A 26 7.97 -9.86 18.00
N ASP A 27 8.28 -10.45 16.83
CA ASP A 27 9.43 -10.08 16.01
C ASP A 27 9.26 -8.68 15.39
N LYS A 28 8.01 -8.29 15.07
CA LYS A 28 7.70 -6.98 14.46
C LYS A 28 7.68 -5.84 15.48
N TYR A 29 7.15 -6.06 16.68
CA TYR A 29 6.79 -4.97 17.61
C TYR A 29 7.37 -5.13 19.03
N ILE A 30 7.70 -6.34 19.46
CA ILE A 30 8.24 -6.61 20.79
C ILE A 30 9.69 -7.06 20.65
N GLY A 31 10.54 -6.19 20.10
CA GLY A 31 11.99 -6.41 20.12
C GLY A 31 12.45 -6.65 21.55
N SER A 32 13.07 -7.80 21.81
CA SER A 32 13.47 -8.34 23.10
C SER A 32 13.97 -7.29 24.10
N GLY A 33 13.04 -6.73 24.86
CA GLY A 33 13.31 -5.85 26.01
C GLY A 33 13.84 -6.63 27.22
N LYS A 34 14.91 -7.41 27.04
CA LYS A 34 15.76 -7.89 28.15
C LYS A 34 17.17 -7.37 27.94
N GLY A 35 17.37 -6.09 28.22
CA GLY A 35 18.66 -5.45 28.24
C GLY A 35 18.70 -4.37 29.30
N LYS A 36 19.45 -4.64 30.35
CA LYS A 36 19.79 -3.81 31.50
C LYS A 36 19.78 -2.30 31.20
N ALA A 37 19.15 -1.54 32.09
CA ALA A 37 19.22 -0.10 32.18
C ALA A 37 20.67 0.39 31.98
N GLY A 38 20.89 1.33 31.02
CA GLY A 38 22.13 2.11 31.01
C GLY A 38 22.93 2.12 29.71
N LYS A 39 22.33 2.05 28.53
CA LYS A 39 23.08 2.35 27.30
C LYS A 39 22.28 3.27 26.37
N LYS A 40 22.89 4.45 26.07
CA LYS A 40 22.36 5.51 25.22
C LYS A 40 21.75 4.91 23.94
N ILE A 41 20.50 5.25 23.68
CA ILE A 41 19.78 4.96 22.45
C ILE A 41 20.43 5.78 21.33
N ASN A 42 21.30 5.13 20.54
CA ASN A 42 21.67 5.66 19.24
C ASN A 42 20.48 5.40 18.31
N ASN A 43 19.90 6.48 17.84
CA ASN A 43 18.68 6.63 17.07
C ASN A 43 18.89 6.11 15.63
N SER A 44 19.03 4.82 15.46
CA SER A 44 18.81 4.12 14.20
C SER A 44 17.86 2.97 14.51
N GLY A 45 16.62 3.12 14.06
CA GLY A 45 15.55 2.16 14.27
C GLY A 45 15.96 0.75 13.81
N LYS A 46 16.66 0.04 14.68
CA LYS A 46 16.97 -1.36 14.51
C LYS A 46 15.69 -2.14 14.76
N MET A 47 14.99 -2.49 13.70
CA MET A 47 14.07 -3.62 13.74
C MET A 47 14.86 -4.84 14.22
N SER A 48 14.44 -5.39 15.35
CA SER A 48 15.09 -6.47 16.03
C SER A 48 15.24 -7.69 15.12
N ASN A 49 16.47 -8.19 14.98
CA ASN A 49 16.86 -9.51 14.48
C ASN A 49 16.39 -9.98 13.08
N SER A 50 15.73 -9.19 12.29
CA SER A 50 15.47 -9.52 10.89
C SER A 50 16.49 -8.80 9.98
N GLU A 51 17.26 -9.57 9.25
CA GLU A 51 18.18 -9.07 8.25
C GLU A 51 17.41 -8.86 6.94
N MET A 52 17.56 -7.67 6.32
CA MET A 52 16.89 -7.34 5.08
C MET A 52 17.90 -7.34 3.93
N VAL A 53 17.61 -8.06 2.86
CA VAL A 53 18.41 -8.11 1.64
C VAL A 53 17.69 -7.37 0.50
N ILE A 54 18.37 -6.39 -0.11
CA ILE A 54 17.82 -5.58 -1.22
C ILE A 54 18.92 -5.43 -2.29
N PRO A 55 18.68 -5.82 -3.55
CA PRO A 55 17.49 -6.53 -4.02
C PRO A 55 17.40 -7.96 -3.48
N ALA A 56 16.16 -8.48 -3.44
CA ALA A 56 15.87 -9.84 -2.99
C ALA A 56 16.58 -10.89 -3.85
N ARG A 57 16.98 -12.02 -3.23
CA ARG A 57 17.67 -13.13 -3.89
C ARG A 57 16.66 -14.12 -4.49
N ILE A 58 15.88 -13.66 -5.43
CA ILE A 58 14.87 -14.44 -6.14
C ILE A 58 15.19 -14.49 -7.64
N ASP A 59 14.65 -15.49 -8.33
CA ASP A 59 14.78 -15.57 -9.78
C ASP A 59 13.99 -14.48 -10.50
N LYS A 60 14.33 -14.21 -11.77
CA LYS A 60 13.74 -13.12 -12.55
C LYS A 60 12.25 -13.32 -12.81
N ASP A 61 11.78 -14.57 -12.96
CA ASP A 61 10.38 -14.85 -13.22
C ASP A 61 9.55 -14.57 -11.98
N LEU A 62 10.05 -14.94 -10.82
CA LEU A 62 9.42 -14.64 -9.54
C LEU A 62 9.43 -13.14 -9.25
N GLU A 63 10.56 -12.45 -9.53
CA GLU A 63 10.65 -11.00 -9.42
C GLU A 63 9.60 -10.30 -10.28
N LYS A 64 9.46 -10.72 -11.54
CA LYS A 64 8.46 -10.20 -12.47
C LYS A 64 7.03 -10.41 -11.94
N LYS A 65 6.73 -11.63 -11.49
CA LYS A 65 5.42 -11.98 -10.91
C LYS A 65 5.07 -11.13 -9.70
N VAL A 66 6.02 -10.92 -8.77
CA VAL A 66 5.81 -10.08 -7.59
C VAL A 66 5.56 -8.62 -7.99
N LYS A 67 6.35 -8.07 -8.95
CA LYS A 67 6.15 -6.70 -9.45
C LYS A 67 4.79 -6.53 -10.13
N GLU A 68 4.38 -7.46 -10.96
CA GLU A 68 3.06 -7.44 -11.62
C GLU A 68 1.91 -7.48 -10.61
N LEU A 69 2.00 -8.37 -9.62
CA LEU A 69 1.02 -8.47 -8.53
C LEU A 69 1.01 -7.19 -7.69
N SER A 70 2.17 -6.59 -7.42
CA SER A 70 2.27 -5.30 -6.70
C SER A 70 1.50 -4.20 -7.42
N LEU A 71 1.71 -4.04 -8.73
CA LEU A 71 0.99 -3.04 -9.53
C LEU A 71 -0.51 -3.33 -9.60
N LYS A 72 -0.88 -4.60 -9.76
CA LYS A 72 -2.28 -5.01 -9.78
C LYS A 72 -2.98 -4.72 -8.46
N THR A 73 -2.35 -5.06 -7.34
CA THR A 73 -2.86 -4.78 -5.99
C THR A 73 -3.01 -3.28 -5.77
N PHE A 74 -1.98 -2.50 -6.11
CA PHE A 74 -1.99 -1.04 -5.96
C PHE A 74 -3.16 -0.39 -6.70
N ARG A 75 -3.38 -0.79 -7.95
CA ARG A 75 -4.48 -0.29 -8.79
C ARG A 75 -5.85 -0.77 -8.31
N SER A 76 -5.98 -2.06 -7.95
CA SER A 76 -7.26 -2.63 -7.49
C SER A 76 -7.76 -1.99 -6.20
N LEU A 77 -6.84 -1.54 -5.33
CA LEU A 77 -7.16 -0.83 -4.10
C LEU A 77 -7.22 0.70 -4.29
N ASN A 78 -7.06 1.19 -5.52
CA ASN A 78 -7.04 2.62 -5.85
C ASN A 78 -6.08 3.42 -4.96
N LEU A 79 -4.88 2.89 -4.72
CA LEU A 79 -3.89 3.53 -3.88
C LEU A 79 -3.23 4.72 -4.59
N SER A 80 -2.72 5.67 -3.80
CA SER A 80 -2.01 6.86 -4.29
C SER A 80 -0.86 7.20 -3.35
N GLY A 81 0.25 7.72 -3.91
CA GLY A 81 1.47 7.98 -3.17
C GLY A 81 2.35 6.73 -3.11
N VAL A 82 2.98 6.47 -1.96
CA VAL A 82 3.83 5.30 -1.73
C VAL A 82 3.09 4.24 -0.93
N ALA A 83 3.20 2.99 -1.34
CA ALA A 83 2.72 1.84 -0.59
C ALA A 83 3.76 0.71 -0.62
N ARG A 84 3.99 0.06 0.53
CA ARG A 84 4.73 -1.19 0.62
C ARG A 84 3.73 -2.33 0.62
N ILE A 85 3.93 -3.28 -0.26
CA ILE A 85 3.08 -4.46 -0.36
C ILE A 85 3.92 -5.66 0.03
N ASP A 86 3.50 -6.35 1.07
CA ASP A 86 4.19 -7.50 1.61
C ASP A 86 3.61 -8.78 0.98
N PHE A 87 4.48 -9.75 0.66
CA PHE A 87 4.12 -10.98 -0.01
C PHE A 87 4.58 -12.19 0.80
N LEU A 88 3.81 -13.27 0.72
CA LEU A 88 4.22 -14.60 1.13
C LEU A 88 4.50 -15.44 -0.12
N ILE A 89 5.62 -16.15 -0.11
CA ILE A 89 6.04 -16.99 -1.23
C ILE A 89 6.26 -18.39 -0.72
N ASN A 90 5.53 -19.35 -1.30
CA ASN A 90 5.78 -20.76 -1.02
C ASN A 90 7.12 -21.16 -1.66
N LYS A 91 8.04 -21.67 -0.85
CA LYS A 91 9.40 -22.03 -1.30
C LYS A 91 9.41 -23.19 -2.30
N GLU A 92 8.46 -24.12 -2.15
CA GLU A 92 8.38 -25.33 -2.98
C GLU A 92 7.62 -25.06 -4.28
N THR A 93 6.40 -24.54 -4.18
CA THR A 93 5.52 -24.33 -5.34
C THR A 93 5.78 -23.02 -6.08
N LYS A 94 6.56 -22.08 -5.49
CA LYS A 94 6.77 -20.72 -6.01
C LYS A 94 5.47 -19.91 -6.18
N GLU A 95 4.43 -20.32 -5.48
CA GLU A 95 3.19 -19.54 -5.43
C GLU A 95 3.40 -18.27 -4.61
N VAL A 96 2.82 -17.17 -5.11
CA VAL A 96 2.96 -15.84 -4.53
C VAL A 96 1.60 -15.37 -4.06
N PHE A 97 1.51 -15.01 -2.79
CA PHE A 97 0.31 -14.51 -2.14
C PHE A 97 0.55 -13.07 -1.67
N VAL A 98 -0.40 -12.18 -1.99
CA VAL A 98 -0.42 -10.83 -1.42
C VAL A 98 -0.83 -10.96 0.05
N ASN A 99 0.02 -10.49 0.95
CA ASN A 99 -0.24 -10.57 2.39
C ASN A 99 -0.85 -9.26 2.92
N GLU A 100 -0.10 -8.16 2.81
CA GLU A 100 -0.48 -6.90 3.45
C GLU A 100 -0.04 -5.70 2.61
N PRO A 101 -0.95 -4.81 2.17
CA PRO A 101 -0.61 -3.50 1.64
C PRO A 101 -0.50 -2.48 2.80
N ASN A 102 0.68 -1.87 2.96
CA ASN A 102 0.94 -0.82 3.94
C ASN A 102 1.04 0.53 3.22
N THR A 103 0.06 1.39 3.45
CA THR A 103 -0.06 2.70 2.79
C THR A 103 0.77 3.81 3.43
N ILE A 104 1.31 3.57 4.64
CA ILE A 104 2.20 4.52 5.34
C ILE A 104 3.42 3.73 5.85
N PRO A 105 4.28 3.25 4.93
CA PRO A 105 5.43 2.44 5.34
C PRO A 105 6.45 3.28 6.08
N GLY A 106 7.09 2.68 7.09
CA GLY A 106 8.14 3.32 7.86
C GLY A 106 9.25 3.89 6.96
N SER A 107 9.68 5.13 7.21
CA SER A 107 10.65 5.88 6.40
C SER A 107 10.28 5.92 4.89
N LEU A 108 8.97 5.82 4.57
CA LEU A 108 8.44 5.75 3.20
C LEU A 108 9.09 4.66 2.34
N SER A 109 9.71 3.66 2.95
CA SER A 109 10.49 2.59 2.31
C SER A 109 11.51 3.10 1.29
N PHE A 110 12.11 4.27 1.53
CA PHE A 110 13.02 4.95 0.58
C PHE A 110 14.23 4.08 0.20
N TYR A 111 14.68 3.21 1.09
CA TYR A 111 15.82 2.32 0.89
C TYR A 111 15.59 1.30 -0.25
N MET A 112 14.33 0.97 -0.55
CA MET A 112 13.98 0.07 -1.66
C MET A 112 14.11 0.73 -3.03
N TRP A 113 14.23 2.06 -3.09
CA TRP A 113 14.37 2.84 -4.32
C TRP A 113 15.81 3.11 -4.71
N LYS A 114 16.74 3.03 -3.74
CA LYS A 114 18.17 3.26 -3.98
C LYS A 114 18.77 2.40 -5.08
N PRO A 115 18.51 1.08 -5.18
CA PRO A 115 19.07 0.25 -6.24
C PRO A 115 18.63 0.68 -7.65
N LEU A 116 17.53 1.43 -7.77
CA LEU A 116 17.01 1.98 -9.01
C LEU A 116 17.50 3.41 -9.28
N GLY A 117 18.43 3.93 -8.48
CA GLY A 117 18.98 5.28 -8.63
C GLY A 117 18.06 6.40 -8.12
N LYS A 118 16.90 6.08 -7.54
CA LYS A 118 15.99 7.07 -6.96
C LYS A 118 16.39 7.34 -5.51
N ASN A 119 16.91 8.54 -5.23
CA ASN A 119 17.25 8.97 -3.89
C ASN A 119 16.01 9.42 -3.10
N TYR A 120 16.19 9.70 -1.81
CA TYR A 120 15.08 10.08 -0.92
C TYR A 120 14.41 11.39 -1.33
N GLN A 121 15.20 12.37 -1.74
CA GLN A 121 14.66 13.67 -2.20
C GLN A 121 13.79 13.49 -3.45
N THR A 122 14.26 12.75 -4.45
CA THR A 122 13.49 12.44 -5.66
C THR A 122 12.19 11.72 -5.33
N LEU A 123 12.21 10.79 -4.37
CA LEU A 123 11.02 10.09 -3.91
C LEU A 123 9.99 11.07 -3.31
N LEU A 124 10.45 12.00 -2.45
CA LEU A 124 9.58 13.02 -1.86
C LEU A 124 9.00 13.97 -2.90
N ASP A 125 9.81 14.44 -3.85
CA ASP A 125 9.37 15.31 -4.94
C ASP A 125 8.29 14.63 -5.79
N ASP A 126 8.45 13.36 -6.10
CA ASP A 126 7.46 12.59 -6.85
C ASP A 126 6.17 12.41 -6.05
N MET A 127 6.25 12.13 -4.76
CA MET A 127 5.08 12.05 -3.88
C MET A 127 4.31 13.37 -3.82
N ILE A 128 5.03 14.50 -3.71
CA ILE A 128 4.41 15.84 -3.72
C ILE A 128 3.70 16.10 -5.06
N LYS A 129 4.34 15.78 -6.20
CA LYS A 129 3.72 15.91 -7.53
C LYS A 129 2.45 15.07 -7.65
N ILE A 130 2.49 13.83 -7.16
CA ILE A 130 1.33 12.94 -7.14
C ILE A 130 0.20 13.54 -6.30
N ALA A 131 0.51 14.06 -5.11
CA ALA A 131 -0.48 14.67 -4.22
C ALA A 131 -1.12 15.93 -4.84
N ILE A 132 -0.30 16.82 -5.42
CA ILE A 132 -0.80 18.04 -6.10
C ILE A 132 -1.70 17.66 -7.27
N LYS A 133 -1.31 16.66 -8.07
CA LYS A 133 -2.14 16.17 -9.17
C LYS A 133 -3.47 15.62 -8.66
N GLY A 134 -3.44 14.76 -7.66
CA GLY A 134 -4.65 14.18 -7.04
C GLY A 134 -5.60 15.25 -6.51
N TYR A 135 -5.06 16.29 -5.86
CA TYR A 135 -5.85 17.44 -5.39
C TYR A 135 -6.51 18.19 -6.56
N LYS A 136 -5.75 18.52 -7.61
CA LYS A 136 -6.29 19.21 -8.80
C LYS A 136 -7.38 18.40 -9.48
N ASP A 137 -7.22 17.08 -9.59
CA ASP A 137 -8.20 16.21 -10.23
C ASP A 137 -9.46 16.05 -9.37
N SER A 138 -9.30 15.98 -8.04
CA SER A 138 -10.41 15.96 -7.11
C SER A 138 -11.21 17.28 -7.13
N SER A 139 -10.52 18.43 -7.19
CA SER A 139 -11.15 19.76 -7.21
C SER A 139 -11.99 20.03 -8.46
N LYS A 140 -11.76 19.28 -9.54
CA LYS A 140 -12.58 19.38 -10.77
C LYS A 140 -13.87 18.57 -10.70
N LYS A 141 -14.00 17.70 -9.70
CA LYS A 141 -15.20 16.86 -9.55
C LYS A 141 -16.26 17.62 -8.78
N THR A 142 -17.47 17.69 -9.33
CA THR A 142 -18.63 18.19 -8.60
C THR A 142 -19.03 17.13 -7.57
N THR A 143 -18.82 17.43 -6.27
CA THR A 143 -19.08 16.50 -5.17
C THR A 143 -20.49 16.70 -4.56
N SER A 144 -21.11 17.84 -4.85
CA SER A 144 -22.49 18.11 -4.48
C SER A 144 -23.23 18.72 -5.67
N PHE A 145 -24.42 18.26 -5.95
CA PHE A 145 -25.33 18.87 -6.88
C PHE A 145 -26.73 18.89 -6.25
N GLU A 146 -27.42 20.00 -6.43
CA GLU A 146 -28.81 20.09 -6.01
C GLU A 146 -29.66 19.24 -6.96
N SER A 147 -30.08 18.08 -6.49
CA SER A 147 -30.98 17.20 -7.19
C SER A 147 -32.33 17.25 -6.50
N ASN A 148 -33.29 17.91 -7.12
CA ASN A 148 -34.66 18.01 -6.61
C ASN A 148 -35.57 16.96 -7.29
N ILE A 149 -35.07 15.74 -7.45
CA ILE A 149 -35.76 14.63 -8.11
C ILE A 149 -37.14 14.39 -7.48
N LEU A 150 -37.24 14.55 -6.16
CA LEU A 150 -38.48 14.35 -5.44
C LEU A 150 -39.53 15.48 -5.62
N SER A 151 -39.10 16.70 -5.99
CA SER A 151 -40.03 17.81 -6.21
C SER A 151 -40.83 17.68 -7.52
N THR A 152 -40.28 16.93 -8.49
CA THR A 152 -40.94 16.63 -9.75
C THR A 152 -41.71 15.31 -9.73
N PHE A 153 -41.61 14.57 -8.63
CA PHE A 153 -42.34 13.33 -8.44
C PHE A 153 -43.80 13.65 -8.00
N ASN A 154 -44.65 13.96 -8.97
CA ASN A 154 -46.09 13.91 -8.76
C ASN A 154 -46.49 12.46 -8.50
N GLY A 155 -46.52 12.06 -7.23
CA GLY A 155 -46.96 10.74 -6.82
C GLY A 155 -48.24 10.36 -7.56
N SER A 156 -48.27 9.22 -8.21
CA SER A 156 -49.48 8.67 -8.82
C SER A 156 -50.57 8.65 -7.75
N LYS A 157 -51.66 9.39 -7.96
CA LYS A 157 -52.83 9.34 -7.12
C LYS A 157 -53.23 7.88 -6.98
N GLY A 158 -53.20 7.37 -5.75
CA GLY A 158 -53.52 6.00 -5.44
C GLY A 158 -54.84 5.59 -6.13
N MET A 159 -54.78 4.43 -6.76
CA MET A 159 -55.98 3.73 -7.29
C MET A 159 -56.97 3.62 -6.12
N LYS A 160 -58.08 4.34 -6.23
CA LYS A 160 -59.24 4.13 -5.34
C LYS A 160 -59.76 2.71 -5.61
N ASN A 161 -59.54 1.81 -4.68
CA ASN A 161 -60.25 0.54 -4.63
C ASN A 161 -61.77 0.86 -4.63
N LYS A 162 -62.43 0.55 -5.76
CA LYS A 162 -63.88 0.39 -5.78
C LYS A 162 -64.20 -0.96 -5.16
N THR A 163 -64.37 -1.02 -3.86
CA THR A 163 -65.20 -2.02 -3.20
C THR A 163 -66.61 -1.54 -3.31
N GLY A 164 -67.39 -2.15 -4.17
CA GLY A 164 -68.82 -1.94 -4.32
C GLY A 164 -69.49 -3.24 -4.63
N MET A 165 -70.22 -3.77 -3.68
CA MET A 165 -71.24 -4.84 -3.73
C MET A 165 -70.75 -6.22 -4.15
#